data_9ddc454ceaa5c37434022ed288f6dfff
#
_entry.id   9ddc454ceaa5c37434022ed288f6dfff
#
_cell.length_a   1.000
_cell.length_b   1.000
_cell.length_c   1.000
_cell.angle_alpha   90.00
_cell.angle_beta   90.00
_cell.angle_gamma   90.00
#
_symmetry.space_group_name_H-M   'P 1'
#
loop_
_entity.id
_entity.type
_entity.pdbx_description
1 polymer ?
#
loop_
_entity_poly.entity_id
_entity_poly.type
_entity_poly.pdbx_seq_one_letter_code
_entity_poly.pdbx_strand_id
1 'polypeptide(L)'
;MAKDLLREFSVQVLALARAHEAKVLINGDVALAREVRADGVHFTSSQLMALTCRPDVEFGLCAASCHNAEELWAAEQLGLDFVVLGPVQSTLSHPGLSPMGWRKFAAMIRDYSLPVYALGGLDFDDLPCAQEMGAHGIAMMRGIVNL
;
A
#
# COMPACT_ATOMS: atom_id res chain seq x y z
N MET A 1 0.75 -5.97 -19.53
CA MET A 1 0.99 -4.69 -20.26
C MET A 1 2.42 -4.71 -20.74
N ALA A 2 2.70 -4.34 -21.98
CA ALA A 2 4.07 -4.26 -22.47
C ALA A 2 4.88 -3.27 -21.60
N LYS A 3 6.16 -3.55 -21.38
CA LYS A 3 7.01 -2.77 -20.47
C LYS A 3 7.09 -1.27 -20.87
N ASP A 4 7.17 -1.02 -22.16
CA ASP A 4 7.21 0.35 -22.69
C ASP A 4 5.90 1.12 -22.43
N LEU A 5 4.76 0.45 -22.59
CA LEU A 5 3.45 1.04 -22.30
C LEU A 5 3.28 1.37 -20.81
N LEU A 6 3.75 0.49 -19.91
CA LEU A 6 3.74 0.74 -18.47
C LEU A 6 4.61 1.95 -18.11
N ARG A 7 5.77 2.05 -18.74
CA ARG A 7 6.68 3.19 -18.57
C ARG A 7 6.03 4.52 -19.00
N GLU A 8 5.48 4.56 -20.21
CA GLU A 8 4.81 5.76 -20.73
C GLU A 8 3.64 6.17 -19.83
N PHE A 9 2.81 5.23 -19.44
CA PHE A 9 1.70 5.46 -18.51
C PHE A 9 2.18 6.00 -17.16
N SER A 10 3.24 5.42 -16.60
CA SER A 10 3.83 5.88 -15.33
C SER A 10 4.32 7.32 -15.40
N VAL A 11 4.94 7.72 -16.51
CA VAL A 11 5.40 9.10 -16.72
C VAL A 11 4.23 10.08 -16.79
N GLN A 12 3.13 9.71 -17.45
CA GLN A 12 1.93 10.55 -17.53
C GLN A 12 1.27 10.71 -16.14
N VAL A 13 1.15 9.61 -15.38
CA VAL A 13 0.59 9.62 -14.01
C VAL A 13 1.45 10.49 -13.10
N LEU A 14 2.78 10.35 -13.17
CA LEU A 14 3.71 11.16 -12.37
C LEU A 14 3.59 12.66 -12.67
N ALA A 15 3.44 13.03 -13.94
CA ALA A 15 3.26 14.43 -14.31
C ALA A 15 1.98 15.01 -13.72
N LEU A 16 0.87 14.25 -13.79
CA LEU A 16 -0.42 14.64 -13.22
C LEU A 16 -0.35 14.72 -11.69
N ALA A 17 0.22 13.70 -11.05
CA ALA A 17 0.33 13.63 -9.60
C ALA A 17 1.13 14.81 -9.02
N ARG A 18 2.23 15.19 -9.67
CA ARG A 18 3.05 16.35 -9.25
C ARG A 18 2.29 17.67 -9.30
N ALA A 19 1.39 17.84 -10.27
CA ALA A 19 0.53 19.02 -10.35
C ALA A 19 -0.48 19.10 -9.19
N HIS A 20 -0.74 17.99 -8.50
CA HIS A 20 -1.67 17.87 -7.38
C HIS A 20 -0.98 17.50 -6.05
N GLU A 21 0.34 17.64 -5.97
CA GLU A 21 1.15 17.31 -4.77
C GLU A 21 0.94 15.86 -4.26
N ALA A 22 0.50 14.96 -5.15
CA ALA A 22 0.30 13.54 -4.84
C ALA A 22 1.57 12.73 -5.08
N LYS A 23 1.77 11.67 -4.28
CA LYS A 23 2.88 10.75 -4.40
C LYS A 23 2.50 9.54 -5.25
N VAL A 24 3.43 9.07 -6.09
CA VAL A 24 3.24 7.89 -6.93
C VAL A 24 4.29 6.84 -6.59
N LEU A 25 3.82 5.67 -6.16
CA LEU A 25 4.65 4.49 -5.94
C LEU A 25 4.40 3.49 -7.07
N ILE A 26 5.48 2.93 -7.62
CA ILE A 26 5.38 1.84 -8.60
C ILE A 26 5.20 0.51 -7.85
N ASN A 27 4.25 -0.30 -8.31
CA ASN A 27 3.97 -1.59 -7.70
C ASN A 27 4.98 -2.65 -8.18
N GLY A 28 5.83 -3.11 -7.27
CA GLY A 28 6.70 -4.27 -7.42
C GLY A 28 7.91 -4.14 -8.36
N ASP A 29 8.03 -3.05 -9.12
CA ASP A 29 9.15 -2.87 -10.07
C ASP A 29 10.08 -1.73 -9.64
N VAL A 30 11.11 -2.08 -8.88
CA VAL A 30 12.14 -1.13 -8.40
C VAL A 30 12.91 -0.50 -9.56
N ALA A 31 13.18 -1.26 -10.62
CA ALA A 31 13.92 -0.75 -11.76
C ALA A 31 13.12 0.31 -12.53
N LEU A 32 11.82 0.05 -12.75
CA LEU A 32 10.93 1.01 -13.36
C LEU A 32 10.76 2.25 -12.47
N ALA A 33 10.58 2.07 -11.16
CA ALA A 33 10.48 3.19 -10.22
C ALA A 33 11.68 4.13 -10.32
N ARG A 34 12.88 3.58 -10.45
CA ARG A 34 14.11 4.32 -10.72
C ARG A 34 14.07 5.05 -12.06
N GLU A 35 13.79 4.34 -13.11
CA GLU A 35 13.82 4.86 -14.48
C GLU A 35 12.89 6.07 -14.64
N VAL A 36 11.65 5.98 -14.10
CA VAL A 36 10.65 7.04 -14.21
C VAL A 36 10.75 8.11 -13.10
N ARG A 37 11.66 7.93 -12.13
CA ARG A 37 11.81 8.80 -10.95
C ARG A 37 10.49 8.93 -10.17
N ALA A 38 9.87 7.79 -9.88
CA ALA A 38 8.71 7.72 -9.02
C ALA A 38 9.05 8.16 -7.58
N ASP A 39 8.04 8.47 -6.77
CA ASP A 39 8.24 8.84 -5.36
C ASP A 39 8.59 7.63 -4.49
N GLY A 40 8.42 6.41 -5.01
CA GLY A 40 8.76 5.20 -4.29
C GLY A 40 8.29 3.92 -4.95
N VAL A 41 8.33 2.84 -4.18
CA VAL A 41 7.92 1.50 -4.60
C VAL A 41 6.98 0.89 -3.56
N HIS A 42 5.96 0.17 -4.04
CA HIS A 42 5.05 -0.60 -3.20
C HIS A 42 5.21 -2.09 -3.51
N PHE A 43 5.46 -2.91 -2.50
CA PHE A 43 5.65 -4.36 -2.65
C PHE A 43 4.35 -5.12 -2.37
N THR A 44 4.10 -6.18 -3.13
CA THR A 44 3.12 -7.19 -2.75
C THR A 44 3.62 -7.95 -1.52
N SER A 45 2.73 -8.64 -0.80
CA SER A 45 3.13 -9.44 0.36
C SER A 45 4.16 -10.51 0.01
N SER A 46 4.02 -11.17 -1.13
CA SER A 46 4.99 -12.17 -1.59
C SER A 46 6.37 -11.56 -1.91
N GLN A 47 6.41 -10.37 -2.48
CA GLN A 47 7.66 -9.66 -2.70
C GLN A 47 8.28 -9.20 -1.40
N LEU A 48 7.48 -8.64 -0.48
CA LEU A 48 7.93 -8.26 0.86
C LEU A 48 8.64 -9.41 1.57
N MET A 49 8.01 -10.60 1.58
CA MET A 49 8.56 -11.79 2.24
C MET A 49 9.81 -12.35 1.56
N ALA A 50 10.06 -11.98 0.31
CA ALA A 50 11.27 -12.35 -0.44
C ALA A 50 12.41 -11.33 -0.28
N LEU A 51 12.15 -10.15 0.28
CA LEU A 51 13.19 -9.14 0.51
C LEU A 51 14.12 -9.57 1.65
N THR A 52 15.41 -9.46 1.42
CA THR A 52 16.44 -9.66 2.44
C THR A 52 16.94 -8.37 3.08
N CYS A 53 16.74 -7.26 2.40
CA CYS A 53 17.01 -5.91 2.89
C CYS A 53 16.09 -4.91 2.20
N ARG A 54 15.90 -3.75 2.82
CA ARG A 54 15.22 -2.63 2.18
C ARG A 54 15.99 -2.26 0.92
N PRO A 55 15.33 -2.08 -0.24
CA PRO A 55 15.99 -1.56 -1.43
C PRO A 55 16.63 -0.20 -1.14
N ASP A 56 17.81 0.03 -1.68
CA ASP A 56 18.54 1.29 -1.51
C ASP A 56 17.69 2.44 -2.03
N VAL A 57 17.36 3.33 -1.11
CA VAL A 57 16.35 4.36 -1.36
C VAL A 57 16.98 5.71 -1.65
N GLU A 58 17.55 5.84 -2.80
CA GLU A 58 17.54 7.15 -3.44
C GLU A 58 16.10 7.61 -3.76
N PHE A 59 15.09 6.78 -3.44
CA PHE A 59 13.73 6.92 -3.93
C PHE A 59 12.74 7.53 -2.97
N GLY A 60 13.02 7.74 -1.75
CA GLY A 60 12.03 8.21 -0.81
C GLY A 60 11.20 7.06 -0.20
N LEU A 61 10.08 6.63 -0.77
CA LEU A 61 9.12 5.76 -0.08
C LEU A 61 9.23 4.28 -0.47
N CYS A 62 9.25 3.41 0.55
CA CYS A 62 9.06 1.97 0.41
C CYS A 62 7.87 1.52 1.25
N ALA A 63 6.90 0.90 0.62
CA ALA A 63 5.68 0.42 1.26
C ALA A 63 5.37 -1.02 0.85
N ALA A 64 4.49 -1.69 1.58
CA ALA A 64 4.05 -3.04 1.24
C ALA A 64 2.58 -3.29 1.61
N SER A 65 1.98 -4.24 0.89
CA SER A 65 0.72 -4.85 1.30
C SER A 65 0.97 -5.97 2.30
N CYS A 66 0.21 -5.96 3.39
CA CYS A 66 0.25 -6.96 4.47
C CYS A 66 -1.15 -7.53 4.73
N HIS A 67 -1.20 -8.80 5.15
CA HIS A 67 -2.44 -9.52 5.44
C HIS A 67 -2.43 -10.20 6.80
N ASN A 68 -1.28 -10.26 7.47
CA ASN A 68 -1.07 -10.95 8.73
C ASN A 68 0.07 -10.33 9.54
N ALA A 69 0.23 -10.80 10.78
CA ALA A 69 1.25 -10.29 11.70
C ALA A 69 2.69 -10.57 11.26
N GLU A 70 2.93 -11.68 10.55
CA GLU A 70 4.26 -12.02 10.05
C GLU A 70 4.73 -11.03 8.98
N GLU A 71 3.84 -10.67 8.06
CA GLU A 71 4.12 -9.67 7.02
C GLU A 71 4.31 -8.27 7.60
N LEU A 72 3.52 -7.88 8.61
CA LEU A 72 3.70 -6.64 9.35
C LEU A 72 5.09 -6.60 10.03
N TRP A 73 5.46 -7.67 10.71
CA TRP A 73 6.78 -7.78 11.34
C TRP A 73 7.91 -7.68 10.32
N ALA A 74 7.81 -8.36 9.18
CA ALA A 74 8.81 -8.29 8.12
C ALA A 74 8.97 -6.86 7.58
N ALA A 75 7.87 -6.13 7.35
CA ALA A 75 7.90 -4.75 6.90
C ALA A 75 8.59 -3.83 7.92
N GLU A 76 8.33 -4.03 9.22
CA GLU A 76 8.96 -3.30 10.30
C GLU A 76 10.45 -3.57 10.38
N GLN A 77 10.88 -4.85 10.32
CA GLN A 77 12.31 -5.23 10.33
C GLN A 77 13.08 -4.67 9.12
N LEU A 78 12.45 -4.58 7.97
CA LEU A 78 13.03 -3.95 6.79
C LEU A 78 13.05 -2.42 6.86
N GLY A 79 12.39 -1.81 7.84
CA GLY A 79 12.30 -0.36 7.99
C GLY A 79 11.54 0.31 6.86
N LEU A 80 10.43 -0.27 6.42
CA LEU A 80 9.57 0.36 5.41
C LEU A 80 8.93 1.64 5.96
N ASP A 81 8.42 2.50 5.08
CA ASP A 81 7.86 3.79 5.50
C ASP A 81 6.41 3.68 5.95
N PHE A 82 5.65 2.77 5.36
CA PHE A 82 4.27 2.44 5.75
C PHE A 82 3.83 1.09 5.18
N VAL A 83 2.70 0.61 5.66
CA VAL A 83 2.06 -0.60 5.13
C VAL A 83 0.59 -0.37 4.84
N VAL A 84 0.06 -1.20 3.95
CA VAL A 84 -1.38 -1.30 3.66
C VAL A 84 -1.84 -2.65 4.20
N LEU A 85 -2.75 -2.66 5.16
CA LEU A 85 -3.24 -3.87 5.83
C LEU A 85 -4.68 -4.17 5.43
N GLY A 86 -4.94 -5.37 4.92
CA GLY A 86 -6.28 -5.79 4.53
C GLY A 86 -6.38 -7.26 4.11
N PRO A 87 -7.56 -7.70 3.66
CA PRO A 87 -8.80 -6.92 3.53
C PRO A 87 -9.52 -6.76 4.88
N VAL A 88 -9.96 -5.53 5.18
CA VAL A 88 -10.74 -5.25 6.41
C VAL A 88 -12.18 -5.66 6.24
N GLN A 89 -12.81 -5.29 5.13
CA GLN A 89 -14.17 -5.67 4.74
C GLN A 89 -14.14 -6.57 3.49
N SER A 90 -15.28 -7.19 3.19
CA SER A 90 -15.42 -8.03 1.98
C SER A 90 -15.15 -7.23 0.71
N THR A 91 -14.38 -7.80 -0.19
CA THR A 91 -14.02 -7.15 -1.45
C THR A 91 -14.13 -8.10 -2.64
N LEU A 92 -14.63 -7.59 -3.76
CA LEU A 92 -14.68 -8.32 -5.02
C LEU A 92 -13.29 -8.54 -5.64
N SER A 93 -12.27 -7.80 -5.19
CA SER A 93 -10.89 -7.95 -5.67
C SER A 93 -10.25 -9.27 -5.21
N HIS A 94 -10.72 -9.82 -4.10
CA HIS A 94 -10.26 -11.09 -3.55
C HIS A 94 -11.43 -11.91 -3.01
N PRO A 95 -12.29 -12.46 -3.89
CA PRO A 95 -13.56 -13.09 -3.50
C PRO A 95 -13.41 -14.35 -2.64
N GLY A 96 -12.21 -14.88 -2.46
CA GLY A 96 -11.93 -16.05 -1.63
C GLY A 96 -11.32 -15.75 -0.26
N LEU A 97 -10.99 -14.49 0.03
CA LEU A 97 -10.42 -14.11 1.32
C LEU A 97 -11.49 -13.62 2.29
N SER A 98 -11.53 -14.24 3.47
CA SER A 98 -12.37 -13.75 4.56
C SER A 98 -11.82 -12.41 5.06
N PRO A 99 -12.68 -11.37 5.20
CA PRO A 99 -12.27 -10.08 5.74
C PRO A 99 -11.86 -10.25 7.22
N MET A 100 -10.85 -9.47 7.63
CA MET A 100 -10.39 -9.55 9.02
C MET A 100 -11.30 -8.80 10.00
N GLY A 101 -12.02 -7.81 9.54
CA GLY A 101 -12.86 -6.92 10.34
C GLY A 101 -12.05 -5.92 11.17
N TRP A 102 -12.72 -4.85 11.59
CA TRP A 102 -12.09 -3.75 12.33
C TRP A 102 -11.47 -4.17 13.67
N ARG A 103 -12.12 -5.09 14.39
CA ARG A 103 -11.61 -5.56 15.69
C ARG A 103 -10.26 -6.26 15.58
N LYS A 104 -10.10 -7.15 14.59
CA LYS A 104 -8.83 -7.85 14.34
C LYS A 104 -7.79 -6.88 13.80
N PHE A 105 -8.19 -5.98 12.88
CA PHE A 105 -7.32 -4.92 12.36
C PHE A 105 -6.71 -4.11 13.50
N ALA A 106 -7.54 -3.54 14.40
CA ALA A 106 -7.08 -2.74 15.52
C ALA A 106 -6.16 -3.52 16.48
N ALA A 107 -6.48 -4.80 16.73
CA ALA A 107 -5.65 -5.65 17.58
C ALA A 107 -4.26 -5.89 16.99
N MET A 108 -4.16 -6.05 15.66
CA MET A 108 -2.90 -6.31 14.97
C MET A 108 -1.96 -5.11 14.96
N ILE A 109 -2.49 -3.89 14.94
CA ILE A 109 -1.68 -2.67 14.80
C ILE A 109 -1.50 -1.90 16.11
N ARG A 110 -2.03 -2.38 17.24
CA ARG A 110 -2.03 -1.65 18.53
C ARG A 110 -0.65 -1.11 18.93
N ASP A 111 0.38 -1.93 18.78
CA ASP A 111 1.76 -1.61 19.17
C ASP A 111 2.70 -1.59 17.96
N TYR A 112 2.13 -1.41 16.77
CA TYR A 112 2.89 -1.42 15.52
C TYR A 112 3.48 -0.04 15.24
N SER A 113 4.77 0.01 14.85
CA SER A 113 5.52 1.26 14.79
C SER A 113 5.34 2.04 13.49
N LEU A 114 5.00 1.37 12.38
CA LEU A 114 4.84 2.03 11.09
C LEU A 114 3.41 2.53 10.89
N PRO A 115 3.21 3.61 10.12
CA PRO A 115 1.89 4.01 9.68
C PRO A 115 1.18 2.88 8.92
N VAL A 116 -0.09 2.63 9.24
CA VAL A 116 -0.91 1.59 8.62
C VAL A 116 -2.10 2.22 7.92
N TYR A 117 -2.27 1.92 6.65
CA TYR A 117 -3.47 2.25 5.89
C TYR A 117 -4.38 1.03 5.79
N ALA A 118 -5.65 1.18 6.17
CA ALA A 118 -6.63 0.11 6.05
C ALA A 118 -7.08 -0.06 4.60
N LEU A 119 -7.15 -1.30 4.12
CA LEU A 119 -7.57 -1.63 2.75
C LEU A 119 -8.61 -2.75 2.74
N GLY A 120 -9.49 -2.72 1.76
CA GLY A 120 -10.42 -3.80 1.43
C GLY A 120 -11.88 -3.48 1.73
N GLY A 121 -12.64 -3.29 0.67
CA GLY A 121 -14.08 -3.00 0.72
C GLY A 121 -14.44 -1.62 1.29
N LEU A 122 -13.47 -0.73 1.44
CA LEU A 122 -13.63 0.58 2.08
C LEU A 122 -13.99 1.68 1.07
N ASP A 123 -14.67 2.70 1.57
CA ASP A 123 -14.93 3.97 0.90
C ASP A 123 -14.61 5.16 1.83
N PHE A 124 -14.87 6.39 1.39
CA PHE A 124 -14.54 7.59 2.16
C PHE A 124 -15.28 7.69 3.50
N ASP A 125 -16.46 7.12 3.63
CA ASP A 125 -17.25 7.14 4.85
C ASP A 125 -16.62 6.25 5.95
N ASP A 126 -15.75 5.31 5.58
CA ASP A 126 -15.02 4.45 6.51
C ASP A 126 -13.80 5.15 7.16
N LEU A 127 -13.36 6.31 6.66
CA LEU A 127 -12.16 6.98 7.17
C LEU A 127 -12.22 7.29 8.67
N PRO A 128 -13.31 7.85 9.23
CA PRO A 128 -13.39 8.09 10.66
C PRO A 128 -13.25 6.80 11.50
N CYS A 129 -13.94 5.74 11.08
CA CYS A 129 -13.85 4.43 11.74
C CYS A 129 -12.43 3.87 11.67
N ALA A 130 -11.77 3.95 10.50
CA ALA A 130 -10.39 3.51 10.33
C ALA A 130 -9.44 4.22 11.30
N GLN A 131 -9.57 5.53 11.44
CA GLN A 131 -8.76 6.33 12.36
C GLN A 131 -9.04 5.98 13.84
N GLU A 132 -10.29 5.77 14.22
CA GLU A 132 -10.64 5.30 15.57
C GLU A 132 -10.03 3.93 15.88
N MET A 133 -9.89 3.07 14.87
CA MET A 133 -9.23 1.76 14.98
C MET A 133 -7.71 1.81 14.91
N GLY A 134 -7.12 3.00 14.83
CA GLY A 134 -5.67 3.22 14.85
C GLY A 134 -5.00 3.29 13.48
N ALA A 135 -5.76 3.25 12.39
CA ALA A 135 -5.21 3.44 11.05
C ALA A 135 -4.75 4.89 10.85
N HIS A 136 -3.67 5.06 10.08
CA HIS A 136 -3.21 6.36 9.61
C HIS A 136 -4.16 6.96 8.55
N GLY A 137 -4.83 6.10 7.82
CA GLY A 137 -5.80 6.44 6.78
C GLY A 137 -6.37 5.19 6.12
N ILE A 138 -7.02 5.37 4.99
CA ILE A 138 -7.58 4.29 4.18
C ILE A 138 -6.93 4.23 2.80
N ALA A 139 -6.87 3.04 2.22
CA ALA A 139 -6.52 2.79 0.84
C ALA A 139 -7.72 2.21 0.10
N MET A 140 -7.97 2.69 -1.10
CA MET A 140 -9.15 2.32 -1.90
C MET A 140 -8.74 2.04 -3.34
N MET A 141 -9.42 1.10 -3.98
CA MET A 141 -9.32 0.90 -5.43
C MET A 141 -10.63 1.32 -6.13
N ARG A 142 -11.75 0.71 -5.76
CA ARG A 142 -13.05 0.96 -6.39
C ARG A 142 -13.83 2.10 -5.75
N GLY A 143 -13.62 2.38 -4.49
CA GLY A 143 -14.30 3.47 -3.78
C GLY A 143 -14.01 4.86 -4.36
N ILE A 144 -12.90 5.01 -5.10
CA ILE A 144 -12.54 6.25 -5.82
C ILE A 144 -13.35 6.46 -7.11
N VAL A 145 -13.80 5.39 -7.75
CA VAL A 145 -14.45 5.46 -9.09
C VAL A 145 -15.94 5.79 -9.00
N ASN A 146 -16.53 5.72 -7.83
CA ASN A 146 -17.94 5.97 -7.57
C ASN A 146 -18.22 7.37 -6.98
N LEU A 147 -17.34 8.33 -7.25
CA LEU A 147 -17.49 9.74 -6.89
C LEU A 147 -18.39 10.46 -7.87
#